data_e171b0a96b7033e8ce355850f233e1d8
#
_entry.id   e171b0a96b7033e8ce355850f233e1d8
#
_cell.length_a   1.000
_cell.length_b   1.000
_cell.length_c   1.000
_cell.angle_alpha   90.00
_cell.angle_beta   90.00
_cell.angle_gamma   90.00
#
_symmetry.space_group_name_H-M   'P 1'
#
loop_
_entity.id
_entity.type
_entity.pdbx_description
1 polymer ?
#
loop_
_entity_poly.entity_id
_entity_poly.type
_entity_poly.pdbx_seq_one_letter_code
_entity_poly.pdbx_strand_id
1 'polypeptide(L)'
;MGSREENLESLKKFWPKDAPNISQVPKYVNKYKKEIIVIKCGGKVLIDPDLFNKFIEDVAILYKLGITVVIVHGGGPRIKMELAKLNIESLFIKGLRVTDQQTMGVVEKALVDFNLEIIEKLKKKECKADGLNISQNNIFIVKQESKNLGFVGRPKKILNEKIQNILNQQKIPVISPMGKDEEGKKYNINADTAAAAIAKSLKSRRLLLMTDVAGVYDKNKKLINEIKPAEAKDLINKKIVEGGMIPKLLNSIDAIENGVKGVVIIDGRKLHSILYEIFSDEGAGTLIRK
;
A
#
# COMPACT_ATOMS: atom_id res chain seq x y z
N MET A 1 -9.72 -22.19 -23.10
CA MET A 1 -8.53 -22.27 -22.23
C MET A 1 -7.33 -22.43 -23.15
N GLY A 2 -6.63 -21.33 -23.47
CA GLY A 2 -5.42 -21.38 -24.30
C GLY A 2 -4.31 -22.18 -23.59
N SER A 3 -3.42 -22.78 -24.37
CA SER A 3 -2.32 -23.58 -23.85
C SER A 3 -1.40 -22.71 -22.98
N ARG A 4 -0.61 -23.34 -22.08
CA ARG A 4 0.35 -22.63 -21.20
C ARG A 4 1.35 -21.77 -21.99
N GLU A 5 1.63 -22.15 -23.23
CA GLU A 5 2.55 -21.47 -24.15
C GLU A 5 1.91 -20.22 -24.77
N GLU A 6 0.64 -20.26 -25.16
CA GLU A 6 -0.09 -19.10 -25.69
C GLU A 6 -0.21 -17.98 -24.66
N ASN A 7 -0.37 -18.32 -23.37
CA ASN A 7 -0.38 -17.34 -22.27
C ASN A 7 0.99 -16.69 -22.07
N LEU A 8 2.09 -17.42 -22.16
CA LEU A 8 3.45 -16.88 -22.02
C LEU A 8 3.84 -15.97 -23.19
N GLU A 9 3.48 -16.33 -24.43
CA GLU A 9 3.72 -15.50 -25.62
C GLU A 9 2.96 -14.17 -25.55
N SER A 10 1.72 -14.20 -25.08
CA SER A 10 0.94 -12.98 -24.89
C SER A 10 1.53 -12.07 -23.81
N LEU A 11 2.09 -12.66 -22.74
CA LEU A 11 2.77 -11.95 -21.66
C LEU A 11 4.08 -11.29 -22.11
N LYS A 12 4.86 -11.92 -22.96
CA LYS A 12 6.14 -11.38 -23.48
C LYS A 12 5.96 -10.00 -24.12
N LYS A 13 4.80 -9.71 -24.72
CA LYS A 13 4.51 -8.45 -25.41
C LYS A 13 4.45 -7.24 -24.47
N PHE A 14 4.12 -7.44 -23.20
CA PHE A 14 3.99 -6.36 -22.21
C PHE A 14 4.83 -6.58 -20.94
N TRP A 15 5.66 -7.65 -20.91
CA TRP A 15 6.54 -7.93 -19.79
C TRP A 15 7.75 -7.00 -19.84
N PRO A 16 8.05 -6.24 -18.76
CA PRO A 16 9.18 -5.32 -18.75
C PRO A 16 10.52 -6.06 -18.86
N LYS A 17 11.49 -5.45 -19.55
CA LYS A 17 12.84 -6.03 -19.71
C LYS A 17 13.57 -6.17 -18.37
N ASP A 18 13.34 -5.21 -17.46
CA ASP A 18 13.96 -5.15 -16.14
C ASP A 18 13.11 -5.82 -15.04
N ALA A 19 12.17 -6.68 -15.41
CA ALA A 19 11.35 -7.48 -14.51
C ALA A 19 11.96 -8.89 -14.31
N PRO A 20 11.49 -9.68 -13.32
CA PRO A 20 11.93 -11.06 -13.13
C PRO A 20 11.76 -11.92 -14.37
N ASN A 21 12.48 -13.05 -14.44
CA ASN A 21 12.38 -13.96 -15.58
C ASN A 21 10.93 -14.47 -15.75
N ILE A 22 10.35 -14.21 -16.91
CA ILE A 22 8.96 -14.53 -17.24
C ILE A 22 8.66 -16.04 -17.14
N SER A 23 9.65 -16.91 -17.29
CA SER A 23 9.48 -18.36 -17.16
C SER A 23 9.00 -18.80 -15.77
N GLN A 24 9.24 -18.00 -14.74
CA GLN A 24 8.81 -18.28 -13.37
C GLN A 24 7.35 -17.84 -13.09
N VAL A 25 6.80 -16.96 -13.90
CA VAL A 25 5.47 -16.37 -13.69
C VAL A 25 4.35 -17.41 -13.48
N PRO A 26 4.24 -18.50 -14.27
CA PRO A 26 3.17 -19.48 -14.07
C PRO A 26 3.18 -20.14 -12.69
N LYS A 27 4.36 -20.41 -12.11
CA LYS A 27 4.52 -20.95 -10.74
C LYS A 27 3.86 -20.05 -9.72
N TYR A 28 4.11 -18.74 -9.83
CA TYR A 28 3.61 -17.74 -8.87
C TYR A 28 2.16 -17.36 -9.10
N VAL A 29 1.70 -17.28 -10.35
CA VAL A 29 0.28 -17.05 -10.66
C VAL A 29 -0.57 -18.12 -9.97
N ASN A 30 -0.19 -19.40 -10.06
CA ASN A 30 -0.89 -20.48 -9.37
C ASN A 30 -0.86 -20.32 -7.83
N LYS A 31 0.26 -19.85 -7.26
CA LYS A 31 0.42 -19.60 -5.82
C LYS A 31 -0.51 -18.49 -5.32
N TYR A 32 -0.75 -17.46 -6.13
CA TYR A 32 -1.57 -16.30 -5.78
C TYR A 32 -3.00 -16.38 -6.31
N LYS A 33 -3.35 -17.44 -7.03
CA LYS A 33 -4.71 -17.68 -7.51
C LYS A 33 -5.70 -17.68 -6.35
N LYS A 34 -6.76 -16.88 -6.44
CA LYS A 34 -7.78 -16.68 -5.39
C LYS A 34 -7.28 -16.01 -4.09
N GLU A 35 -6.05 -15.51 -4.09
CA GLU A 35 -5.49 -14.81 -2.95
C GLU A 35 -5.52 -13.30 -3.19
N ILE A 36 -5.64 -12.50 -2.12
CA ILE A 36 -5.66 -11.03 -2.20
C ILE A 36 -4.26 -10.50 -1.87
N ILE A 37 -3.78 -9.58 -2.69
CA ILE A 37 -2.57 -8.79 -2.44
C ILE A 37 -2.99 -7.35 -2.18
N VAL A 38 -2.67 -6.82 -1.01
CA VAL A 38 -2.83 -5.40 -0.68
C VAL A 38 -1.51 -4.69 -0.94
N ILE A 39 -1.53 -3.63 -1.74
CA ILE A 39 -0.35 -2.83 -2.06
C ILE A 39 -0.55 -1.42 -1.52
N LYS A 40 0.30 -1.03 -0.58
CA LYS A 40 0.36 0.36 -0.13
C LYS A 40 1.38 1.11 -0.99
N CYS A 41 0.91 2.05 -1.79
CA CYS A 41 1.73 2.97 -2.57
C CYS A 41 2.09 4.21 -1.74
N GLY A 42 3.38 4.51 -1.59
CA GLY A 42 3.87 5.62 -0.76
C GLY A 42 5.26 6.12 -1.17
N GLY A 43 5.80 7.08 -0.41
CA GLY A 43 7.13 7.61 -0.64
C GLY A 43 7.25 8.41 -1.95
N LYS A 44 8.42 8.36 -2.57
CA LYS A 44 8.73 9.07 -3.82
C LYS A 44 7.86 8.67 -5.00
N VAL A 45 7.32 7.44 -5.01
CA VAL A 45 6.39 6.97 -6.06
C VAL A 45 5.19 7.91 -6.24
N LEU A 46 4.81 8.66 -5.21
CA LEU A 46 3.65 9.55 -5.27
C LEU A 46 3.91 10.86 -6.04
N ILE A 47 5.16 11.24 -6.26
CA ILE A 47 5.56 12.53 -6.84
C ILE A 47 6.51 12.39 -8.03
N ASP A 48 7.14 11.24 -8.21
CA ASP A 48 8.03 10.96 -9.34
C ASP A 48 7.19 10.31 -10.46
N PRO A 49 7.04 10.95 -11.64
CA PRO A 49 6.19 10.46 -12.72
C PRO A 49 6.62 9.09 -13.26
N ASP A 50 7.93 8.82 -13.33
CA ASP A 50 8.46 7.57 -13.89
C ASP A 50 8.23 6.41 -12.92
N LEU A 51 8.53 6.61 -11.64
CA LEU A 51 8.23 5.62 -10.60
C LEU A 51 6.73 5.34 -10.50
N PHE A 52 5.91 6.39 -10.62
CA PHE A 52 4.46 6.22 -10.60
C PHE A 52 3.94 5.46 -11.82
N ASN A 53 4.45 5.74 -13.01
CA ASN A 53 4.09 4.99 -14.21
C ASN A 53 4.51 3.52 -14.09
N LYS A 54 5.69 3.22 -13.53
CA LYS A 54 6.14 1.83 -13.29
C LYS A 54 5.27 1.11 -12.25
N PHE A 55 4.87 1.79 -11.19
CA PHE A 55 3.89 1.27 -10.23
C PHE A 55 2.57 0.86 -10.93
N ILE A 56 2.02 1.73 -11.79
CA ILE A 56 0.80 1.46 -12.54
C ILE A 56 0.99 0.29 -13.51
N GLU A 57 2.15 0.19 -14.16
CA GLU A 57 2.51 -0.95 -15.03
C GLU A 57 2.53 -2.27 -14.26
N ASP A 58 3.20 -2.31 -13.11
CA ASP A 58 3.27 -3.50 -12.27
C ASP A 58 1.87 -3.97 -11.83
N VAL A 59 1.04 -3.03 -11.35
CA VAL A 59 -0.35 -3.34 -10.97
C VAL A 59 -1.16 -3.85 -12.17
N ALA A 60 -1.00 -3.25 -13.34
CA ALA A 60 -1.70 -3.68 -14.55
C ALA A 60 -1.28 -5.09 -14.99
N ILE A 61 0.00 -5.44 -14.83
CA ILE A 61 0.49 -6.79 -15.10
C ILE A 61 -0.15 -7.80 -14.13
N LEU A 62 -0.17 -7.52 -12.82
CA LEU A 62 -0.83 -8.38 -11.84
C LEU A 62 -2.31 -8.60 -12.18
N TYR A 63 -3.02 -7.51 -12.52
CA TYR A 63 -4.43 -7.56 -12.90
C TYR A 63 -4.66 -8.42 -14.16
N LYS A 64 -3.86 -8.23 -15.22
CA LYS A 64 -3.95 -9.01 -16.46
C LYS A 64 -3.62 -10.51 -16.25
N LEU A 65 -2.82 -10.82 -15.23
CA LEU A 65 -2.54 -12.20 -14.80
C LEU A 65 -3.64 -12.81 -13.91
N GLY A 66 -4.73 -12.06 -13.64
CA GLY A 66 -5.83 -12.52 -12.80
C GLY A 66 -5.51 -12.55 -11.30
N ILE A 67 -4.47 -11.83 -10.87
CA ILE A 67 -4.14 -11.68 -9.45
C ILE A 67 -5.02 -10.57 -8.85
N THR A 68 -5.67 -10.87 -7.74
CA THR A 68 -6.55 -9.91 -7.05
C THR A 68 -5.73 -8.90 -6.26
N VAL A 69 -5.77 -7.64 -6.70
CA VAL A 69 -5.02 -6.52 -6.10
C VAL A 69 -5.97 -5.52 -5.47
N VAL A 70 -5.61 -5.02 -4.29
CA VAL A 70 -6.23 -3.88 -3.61
C VAL A 70 -5.15 -2.82 -3.38
N ILE A 71 -5.39 -1.59 -3.81
CA ILE A 71 -4.45 -0.49 -3.63
C ILE A 71 -4.88 0.38 -2.45
N VAL A 72 -3.96 0.69 -1.54
CA VAL A 72 -4.10 1.74 -0.54
C VAL A 72 -3.01 2.77 -0.83
N HIS A 73 -3.39 3.98 -1.24
CA HIS A 73 -2.39 4.99 -1.55
C HIS A 73 -2.08 5.89 -0.36
N GLY A 74 -0.88 6.43 -0.31
CA GLY A 74 -0.52 7.51 0.59
C GLY A 74 -0.82 8.89 -0.02
N GLY A 75 -0.37 9.94 0.65
CA GLY A 75 -0.48 11.31 0.16
C GLY A 75 0.59 12.25 0.71
N GLY A 76 1.46 11.76 1.59
CA GLY A 76 2.38 12.60 2.36
C GLY A 76 3.15 13.67 1.56
N PRO A 77 3.90 13.29 0.51
CA PRO A 77 4.63 14.25 -0.33
C PRO A 77 3.71 15.24 -1.06
N ARG A 78 2.59 14.77 -1.65
CA ARG A 78 1.62 15.62 -2.35
C ARG A 78 0.95 16.61 -1.39
N ILE A 79 0.52 16.15 -0.23
CA ILE A 79 -0.06 17.01 0.81
C ILE A 79 0.97 18.07 1.23
N LYS A 80 2.24 17.70 1.43
CA LYS A 80 3.30 18.65 1.77
C LYS A 80 3.46 19.73 0.70
N MET A 81 3.42 19.36 -0.59
CA MET A 81 3.49 20.32 -1.70
C MET A 81 2.29 21.26 -1.72
N GLU A 82 1.06 20.76 -1.51
CA GLU A 82 -0.14 21.61 -1.49
C GLU A 82 -0.18 22.55 -0.27
N LEU A 83 0.24 22.09 0.91
CA LEU A 83 0.37 22.93 2.11
C LEU A 83 1.42 24.02 1.90
N ALA A 84 2.56 23.72 1.28
CA ALA A 84 3.61 24.69 0.99
C ALA A 84 3.13 25.82 0.07
N LYS A 85 2.27 25.55 -0.93
CA LYS A 85 1.64 26.57 -1.79
C LYS A 85 0.77 27.56 -1.01
N LEU A 86 0.26 27.13 0.14
CA LEU A 86 -0.58 27.94 1.04
C LEU A 86 0.21 28.53 2.22
N ASN A 87 1.55 28.38 2.23
CA ASN A 87 2.44 28.76 3.32
C ASN A 87 2.06 28.11 4.67
N ILE A 88 1.51 26.87 4.63
CA ILE A 88 1.18 26.08 5.82
C ILE A 88 2.30 25.10 6.09
N GLU A 89 2.88 25.13 7.29
CA GLU A 89 3.92 24.21 7.69
C GLU A 89 3.34 22.82 8.06
N SER A 90 3.99 21.76 7.61
CA SER A 90 3.63 20.39 7.96
C SER A 90 4.31 19.96 9.25
N LEU A 91 3.56 19.83 10.32
CA LEU A 91 4.05 19.34 11.61
C LEU A 91 3.81 17.84 11.75
N PHE A 92 4.74 17.15 12.42
CA PHE A 92 4.65 15.71 12.68
C PHE A 92 4.94 15.39 14.14
N ILE A 93 4.15 14.48 14.71
CA ILE A 93 4.38 13.89 16.04
C ILE A 93 4.47 12.37 15.87
N LYS A 94 5.59 11.78 16.23
CA LYS A 94 5.86 10.33 16.10
C LYS A 94 5.54 9.77 14.71
N GLY A 95 5.85 10.52 13.66
CA GLY A 95 5.61 10.13 12.26
C GLY A 95 4.17 10.32 11.76
N LEU A 96 3.25 10.82 12.57
CA LEU A 96 1.89 11.17 12.20
C LEU A 96 1.79 12.69 11.95
N ARG A 97 1.15 13.07 10.83
CA ARG A 97 0.95 14.49 10.50
C ARG A 97 -0.09 15.10 11.44
N VAL A 98 0.28 16.14 12.16
CA VAL A 98 -0.71 16.97 12.85
C VAL A 98 -1.65 17.57 11.81
N THR A 99 -2.94 17.36 11.97
CA THR A 99 -3.95 17.72 11.00
C THR A 99 -5.04 18.57 11.69
N ASP A 100 -4.88 19.87 11.67
CA ASP A 100 -5.88 20.82 12.13
C ASP A 100 -6.99 21.03 11.07
N GLN A 101 -7.95 21.90 11.32
CA GLN A 101 -9.08 22.13 10.43
C GLN A 101 -8.65 22.67 9.06
N GLN A 102 -7.65 23.54 9.01
CA GLN A 102 -7.14 24.11 7.76
C GLN A 102 -6.37 23.05 6.95
N THR A 103 -5.48 22.31 7.60
CA THR A 103 -4.75 21.21 7.02
C THR A 103 -5.68 20.11 6.51
N MET A 104 -6.79 19.82 7.19
CA MET A 104 -7.73 18.77 6.82
C MET A 104 -8.36 18.98 5.44
N GLY A 105 -8.72 20.22 5.09
CA GLY A 105 -9.25 20.54 3.76
C GLY A 105 -8.25 20.24 2.64
N VAL A 106 -6.97 20.59 2.86
CA VAL A 106 -5.89 20.30 1.91
C VAL A 106 -5.63 18.80 1.79
N VAL A 107 -5.62 18.10 2.93
CA VAL A 107 -5.46 16.63 2.97
C VAL A 107 -6.55 15.93 2.19
N GLU A 108 -7.82 16.28 2.44
CA GLU A 108 -8.96 15.72 1.75
C GLU A 108 -8.84 15.89 0.23
N LYS A 109 -8.63 17.14 -0.22
CA LYS A 109 -8.50 17.45 -1.64
C LYS A 109 -7.35 16.65 -2.29
N ALA A 110 -6.15 16.69 -1.72
CA ALA A 110 -4.99 16.02 -2.27
C ALA A 110 -5.17 14.49 -2.36
N LEU A 111 -5.81 13.88 -1.36
CA LEU A 111 -6.06 12.43 -1.35
C LEU A 111 -7.16 12.02 -2.32
N VAL A 112 -8.22 12.81 -2.48
CA VAL A 112 -9.29 12.54 -3.46
C VAL A 112 -8.75 12.69 -4.88
N ASP A 113 -8.04 13.78 -5.18
CA ASP A 113 -7.47 14.03 -6.50
C ASP A 113 -6.50 12.91 -6.90
N PHE A 114 -5.65 12.46 -5.96
CA PHE A 114 -4.71 11.37 -6.24
C PHE A 114 -5.40 10.01 -6.39
N ASN A 115 -6.48 9.75 -5.65
CA ASN A 115 -7.30 8.55 -5.83
C ASN A 115 -7.83 8.46 -7.26
N LEU A 116 -8.38 9.56 -7.77
CA LEU A 116 -8.90 9.66 -9.14
C LEU A 116 -7.79 9.51 -10.19
N GLU A 117 -6.62 10.10 -9.97
CA GLU A 117 -5.46 9.97 -10.88
C GLU A 117 -5.00 8.52 -11.02
N ILE A 118 -4.92 7.76 -9.91
CA ILE A 118 -4.57 6.32 -9.96
C ILE A 118 -5.59 5.55 -10.81
N ILE A 119 -6.88 5.79 -10.57
CA ILE A 119 -7.96 5.12 -11.30
C ILE A 119 -7.87 5.43 -12.79
N GLU A 120 -7.67 6.69 -13.16
CA GLU A 120 -7.55 7.11 -14.55
C GLU A 120 -6.36 6.43 -15.25
N LYS A 121 -5.19 6.40 -14.59
CA LYS A 121 -4.00 5.74 -15.15
C LYS A 121 -4.19 4.23 -15.29
N LEU A 122 -4.86 3.58 -14.34
CA LEU A 122 -5.20 2.16 -14.46
C LEU A 122 -6.16 1.90 -15.61
N LYS A 123 -7.16 2.76 -15.81
CA LYS A 123 -8.09 2.66 -16.96
C LYS A 123 -7.37 2.82 -18.29
N LYS A 124 -6.38 3.72 -18.40
CA LYS A 124 -5.52 3.86 -19.60
C LYS A 124 -4.68 2.60 -19.90
N LYS A 125 -4.45 1.74 -18.90
CA LYS A 125 -3.82 0.42 -19.03
C LYS A 125 -4.83 -0.72 -19.16
N GLU A 126 -6.11 -0.41 -19.48
CA GLU A 126 -7.23 -1.36 -19.66
C GLU A 126 -7.59 -2.14 -18.38
N CYS A 127 -7.22 -1.61 -17.21
CA CYS A 127 -7.62 -2.17 -15.94
C CYS A 127 -8.92 -1.55 -15.47
N LYS A 128 -9.87 -2.37 -15.02
CA LYS A 128 -11.06 -1.88 -14.34
C LYS A 128 -10.72 -1.52 -12.91
N ALA A 129 -10.98 -0.30 -12.48
CA ALA A 129 -10.70 0.17 -11.13
C ALA A 129 -11.78 1.11 -10.63
N ASP A 130 -12.08 1.05 -9.34
CA ASP A 130 -13.03 1.94 -8.66
C ASP A 130 -12.46 2.52 -7.37
N GLY A 131 -12.84 3.77 -7.07
CA GLY A 131 -12.36 4.52 -5.91
C GLY A 131 -13.19 4.29 -4.65
N LEU A 132 -12.48 4.15 -3.54
CA LEU A 132 -13.03 4.16 -2.19
C LEU A 132 -12.39 5.32 -1.43
N ASN A 133 -13.03 6.48 -1.48
CA ASN A 133 -12.57 7.72 -0.87
C ASN A 133 -13.66 8.34 0.03
N ILE A 134 -13.26 9.35 0.79
CA ILE A 134 -14.11 9.97 1.82
C ILE A 134 -15.35 10.68 1.24
N SER A 135 -15.24 11.16 -0.01
CA SER A 135 -16.32 11.96 -0.64
C SER A 135 -17.43 11.07 -1.21
N GLN A 136 -17.08 9.90 -1.76
CA GLN A 136 -18.03 9.04 -2.47
C GLN A 136 -18.38 7.75 -1.70
N ASN A 137 -17.38 7.01 -1.26
CA ASN A 137 -17.53 5.66 -0.72
C ASN A 137 -16.67 5.44 0.52
N ASN A 138 -16.92 6.20 1.60
CA ASN A 138 -16.19 5.98 2.85
C ASN A 138 -16.31 4.53 3.33
N ILE A 139 -15.17 3.92 3.67
CA ILE A 139 -15.09 2.55 4.18
C ILE A 139 -14.50 2.45 5.58
N PHE A 140 -13.84 3.51 6.07
CA PHE A 140 -13.27 3.51 7.40
C PHE A 140 -14.19 4.21 8.40
N ILE A 141 -14.66 3.46 9.40
CA ILE A 141 -15.16 4.05 10.63
C ILE A 141 -13.97 4.18 11.58
N VAL A 142 -13.71 5.40 12.05
CA VAL A 142 -12.50 5.72 12.81
C VAL A 142 -12.83 6.22 14.21
N LYS A 143 -11.81 6.19 15.08
CA LYS A 143 -11.75 6.98 16.30
C LYS A 143 -10.56 7.93 16.22
N GLN A 144 -10.67 9.09 16.86
CA GLN A 144 -9.56 10.05 16.95
C GLN A 144 -8.34 9.40 17.58
N GLU A 145 -7.15 9.58 16.99
CA GLU A 145 -5.90 9.00 17.49
C GLU A 145 -5.46 9.66 18.81
N SER A 146 -5.40 11.00 18.83
CA SER A 146 -5.19 11.80 20.03
C SER A 146 -5.59 13.25 19.79
N LYS A 147 -5.89 14.00 20.86
CA LYS A 147 -6.26 15.42 20.77
C LYS A 147 -5.13 16.27 20.15
N ASN A 148 -3.88 15.98 20.49
CA ASN A 148 -2.70 16.74 20.03
C ASN A 148 -2.41 16.56 18.53
N LEU A 149 -3.02 15.56 17.88
CA LEU A 149 -2.89 15.31 16.44
C LEU A 149 -4.03 15.95 15.63
N GLY A 150 -5.03 16.51 16.29
CA GLY A 150 -6.22 17.06 15.62
C GLY A 150 -7.06 16.01 14.93
N PHE A 151 -7.33 16.19 13.64
CA PHE A 151 -8.15 15.28 12.82
C PHE A 151 -7.35 14.09 12.26
N VAL A 152 -6.59 13.43 13.12
CA VAL A 152 -5.96 12.13 12.80
C VAL A 152 -6.75 11.02 13.43
N GLY A 153 -7.10 10.02 12.63
CA GLY A 153 -7.93 8.88 13.04
C GLY A 153 -7.23 7.55 12.91
N ARG A 154 -7.66 6.61 13.73
CA ARG A 154 -7.31 5.19 13.64
C ARG A 154 -8.54 4.37 13.27
N PRO A 155 -8.43 3.42 12.32
CA PRO A 155 -9.54 2.54 11.95
C PRO A 155 -10.09 1.78 13.15
N LYS A 156 -11.40 1.87 13.38
CA LYS A 156 -12.19 1.10 14.37
C LYS A 156 -12.91 -0.06 13.68
N LYS A 157 -13.45 0.20 12.48
CA LYS A 157 -14.19 -0.78 11.68
C LYS A 157 -13.97 -0.51 10.18
N ILE A 158 -13.91 -1.57 9.39
CA ILE A 158 -13.87 -1.52 7.93
C ILE A 158 -15.21 -2.00 7.36
N LEU A 159 -15.78 -1.25 6.44
CA LEU A 159 -16.98 -1.62 5.70
C LEU A 159 -16.60 -2.52 4.51
N ASN A 160 -16.28 -3.79 4.81
CA ASN A 160 -15.75 -4.76 3.85
C ASN A 160 -16.66 -4.99 2.64
N GLU A 161 -17.97 -4.91 2.81
CA GLU A 161 -18.93 -5.13 1.73
C GLU A 161 -18.67 -4.24 0.53
N LYS A 162 -18.28 -2.97 0.75
CA LYS A 162 -17.96 -2.05 -0.34
C LYS A 162 -16.71 -2.48 -1.12
N ILE A 163 -15.71 -3.04 -0.42
CA ILE A 163 -14.50 -3.56 -1.07
C ILE A 163 -14.85 -4.83 -1.84
N GLN A 164 -15.60 -5.75 -1.23
CA GLN A 164 -16.00 -7.01 -1.86
C GLN A 164 -16.87 -6.77 -3.10
N ASN A 165 -17.77 -5.78 -3.09
CA ASN A 165 -18.58 -5.43 -4.24
C ASN A 165 -17.73 -5.01 -5.45
N ILE A 166 -16.61 -4.32 -5.24
CA ILE A 166 -15.67 -3.96 -6.31
C ILE A 166 -14.90 -5.19 -6.78
N LEU A 167 -14.42 -6.01 -5.85
CA LEU A 167 -13.67 -7.24 -6.16
C LEU A 167 -14.53 -8.25 -6.92
N ASN A 168 -15.80 -8.42 -6.55
CA ASN A 168 -16.76 -9.32 -7.22
C ASN A 168 -17.02 -8.89 -8.69
N GLN A 169 -16.84 -7.60 -9.01
CA GLN A 169 -16.89 -7.08 -10.37
C GLN A 169 -15.53 -7.20 -11.11
N GLN A 170 -14.57 -7.91 -10.53
CA GLN A 170 -13.22 -8.04 -11.09
C GLN A 170 -12.54 -6.68 -11.31
N LYS A 171 -12.79 -5.71 -10.45
CA LYS A 171 -12.18 -4.39 -10.46
C LYS A 171 -11.15 -4.25 -9.34
N ILE A 172 -10.19 -3.35 -9.53
CA ILE A 172 -9.19 -2.99 -8.52
C ILE A 172 -9.78 -1.92 -7.59
N PRO A 173 -9.97 -2.20 -6.28
CA PRO A 173 -10.29 -1.16 -5.32
C PRO A 173 -9.09 -0.24 -5.09
N VAL A 174 -9.27 1.07 -5.27
CA VAL A 174 -8.26 2.10 -4.96
C VAL A 174 -8.73 2.89 -3.75
N ILE A 175 -8.04 2.74 -2.63
CA ILE A 175 -8.48 3.19 -1.30
C ILE A 175 -7.66 4.38 -0.84
N SER A 176 -8.35 5.47 -0.53
CA SER A 176 -7.77 6.66 0.10
C SER A 176 -7.77 6.50 1.64
N PRO A 177 -6.67 6.90 2.33
CA PRO A 177 -6.53 6.69 3.77
C PRO A 177 -7.24 7.79 4.57
N MET A 178 -8.55 7.88 4.43
CA MET A 178 -9.42 8.79 5.18
C MET A 178 -10.64 8.05 5.69
N GLY A 179 -11.21 8.50 6.81
CA GLY A 179 -12.40 7.90 7.39
C GLY A 179 -13.29 8.91 8.08
N LYS A 180 -14.46 8.44 8.51
CA LYS A 180 -15.40 9.20 9.33
C LYS A 180 -15.58 8.49 10.67
N ASP A 181 -15.76 9.26 11.74
CA ASP A 181 -16.27 8.71 12.99
C ASP A 181 -17.78 8.45 12.91
N GLU A 182 -18.37 8.01 14.01
CA GLU A 182 -19.79 7.69 14.09
C GLU A 182 -20.68 8.94 13.97
N GLU A 183 -20.11 10.14 14.20
CA GLU A 183 -20.78 11.43 14.07
C GLU A 183 -20.63 12.02 12.65
N GLY A 184 -19.89 11.35 11.77
CA GLY A 184 -19.65 11.79 10.40
C GLY A 184 -18.46 12.74 10.22
N LYS A 185 -17.71 13.04 11.29
CA LYS A 185 -16.53 13.90 11.26
C LYS A 185 -15.40 13.18 10.54
N LYS A 186 -14.70 13.91 9.67
CA LYS A 186 -13.65 13.37 8.80
C LYS A 186 -12.30 13.35 9.51
N TYR A 187 -11.50 12.30 9.23
CA TYR A 187 -10.17 12.13 9.77
C TYR A 187 -9.19 11.62 8.70
N ASN A 188 -7.97 12.14 8.76
CA ASN A 188 -6.81 11.63 8.05
C ASN A 188 -6.30 10.37 8.76
N ILE A 189 -5.95 9.34 8.00
CA ILE A 189 -5.41 8.09 8.54
C ILE A 189 -3.97 7.92 8.01
N ASN A 190 -3.05 7.46 8.85
CA ASN A 190 -1.74 7.04 8.36
C ASN A 190 -1.91 5.92 7.33
N ALA A 191 -1.29 6.05 6.15
CA ALA A 191 -1.51 5.13 5.03
C ALA A 191 -1.02 3.70 5.32
N ASP A 192 0.04 3.51 6.11
CA ASP A 192 0.51 2.18 6.52
C ASP A 192 -0.49 1.54 7.49
N THR A 193 -1.06 2.33 8.41
CA THR A 193 -2.13 1.90 9.32
C THR A 193 -3.41 1.54 8.56
N ALA A 194 -3.81 2.36 7.58
CA ALA A 194 -4.96 2.06 6.73
C ALA A 194 -4.76 0.75 5.94
N ALA A 195 -3.59 0.58 5.32
CA ALA A 195 -3.26 -0.61 4.54
C ALA A 195 -3.22 -1.88 5.41
N ALA A 196 -2.64 -1.80 6.62
CA ALA A 196 -2.65 -2.91 7.56
C ALA A 196 -4.07 -3.29 7.99
N ALA A 197 -4.94 -2.30 8.26
CA ALA A 197 -6.34 -2.53 8.61
C ALA A 197 -7.12 -3.21 7.46
N ILE A 198 -6.92 -2.77 6.22
CA ILE A 198 -7.52 -3.39 5.02
C ILE A 198 -6.98 -4.82 4.85
N ALA A 199 -5.66 -5.02 4.93
CA ALA A 199 -5.04 -6.33 4.77
C ALA A 199 -5.57 -7.35 5.81
N LYS A 200 -5.73 -6.93 7.06
CA LYS A 200 -6.34 -7.75 8.12
C LYS A 200 -7.79 -8.08 7.83
N SER A 201 -8.60 -7.10 7.47
CA SER A 201 -10.03 -7.27 7.22
C SER A 201 -10.31 -8.21 6.05
N LEU A 202 -9.41 -8.24 5.06
CA LEU A 202 -9.48 -9.12 3.89
C LEU A 202 -8.70 -10.44 4.06
N LYS A 203 -8.03 -10.64 5.20
CA LYS A 203 -7.12 -11.78 5.45
C LYS A 203 -6.15 -12.01 4.28
N SER A 204 -5.56 -10.92 3.81
CA SER A 204 -4.74 -10.93 2.60
C SER A 204 -3.55 -11.87 2.70
N ARG A 205 -3.14 -12.45 1.56
CA ARG A 205 -1.94 -13.27 1.50
C ARG A 205 -0.67 -12.43 1.62
N ARG A 206 -0.69 -11.23 1.04
CA ARG A 206 0.42 -10.28 1.10
C ARG A 206 -0.08 -8.87 1.35
N LEU A 207 0.67 -8.15 2.19
CA LEU A 207 0.63 -6.71 2.27
C LEU A 207 2.01 -6.19 1.83
N LEU A 208 2.08 -5.46 0.73
CA LEU A 208 3.29 -4.80 0.26
C LEU A 208 3.29 -3.35 0.72
N LEU A 209 4.28 -2.96 1.53
CA LEU A 209 4.48 -1.60 2.03
C LEU A 209 5.61 -0.94 1.24
N MET A 210 5.27 -0.22 0.16
CA MET A 210 6.24 0.56 -0.61
C MET A 210 6.70 1.79 0.18
N THR A 211 8.02 1.98 0.24
CA THR A 211 8.67 3.05 0.99
C THR A 211 9.96 3.48 0.27
N ASP A 212 10.69 4.47 0.83
CA ASP A 212 11.93 5.00 0.27
C ASP A 212 13.20 4.33 0.85
N VAL A 213 13.07 3.13 1.38
CA VAL A 213 14.19 2.32 1.88
C VAL A 213 14.03 0.87 1.43
N ALA A 214 15.16 0.14 1.28
CA ALA A 214 15.16 -1.23 0.76
C ALA A 214 14.43 -2.24 1.66
N GLY A 215 14.31 -1.95 2.95
CA GLY A 215 13.67 -2.82 3.94
C GLY A 215 14.17 -2.52 5.34
N VAL A 216 14.20 -3.53 6.18
CA VAL A 216 14.70 -3.47 7.55
C VAL A 216 16.17 -3.86 7.60
N TYR A 217 16.98 -3.10 8.32
CA TYR A 217 18.40 -3.35 8.46
C TYR A 217 18.72 -3.86 9.87
N ASP A 218 19.71 -4.74 9.97
CA ASP A 218 20.29 -5.17 11.25
C ASP A 218 21.26 -4.11 11.84
N LYS A 219 21.84 -4.43 12.99
CA LYS A 219 22.84 -3.58 13.68
C LYS A 219 24.11 -3.29 12.85
N ASN A 220 24.40 -4.14 11.86
CA ASN A 220 25.55 -4.01 10.96
C ASN A 220 25.17 -3.30 9.64
N LYS A 221 23.97 -2.72 9.55
CA LYS A 221 23.40 -2.10 8.35
C LYS A 221 23.23 -3.08 7.17
N LYS A 222 23.13 -4.37 7.43
CA LYS A 222 22.81 -5.38 6.42
C LYS A 222 21.29 -5.53 6.31
N LEU A 223 20.77 -5.60 5.07
CA LEU A 223 19.36 -5.82 4.81
C LEU A 223 18.92 -7.19 5.33
N ILE A 224 17.83 -7.23 6.08
CA ILE A 224 17.20 -8.47 6.56
C ILE A 224 16.17 -8.89 5.52
N ASN A 225 16.38 -10.02 4.87
CA ASN A 225 15.44 -10.51 3.85
C ASN A 225 14.15 -11.05 4.45
N GLU A 226 14.23 -11.71 5.60
CA GLU A 226 13.08 -12.28 6.31
C GLU A 226 13.24 -12.14 7.82
N ILE A 227 12.15 -11.82 8.53
CA ILE A 227 12.15 -11.63 9.98
C ILE A 227 10.81 -12.07 10.58
N LYS A 228 10.85 -12.70 11.75
CA LYS A 228 9.65 -13.03 12.52
C LYS A 228 9.14 -11.83 13.34
N PRO A 229 7.83 -11.78 13.68
CA PRO A 229 7.27 -10.72 14.51
C PRO A 229 8.01 -10.49 15.84
N ALA A 230 8.45 -11.56 16.51
CA ALA A 230 9.19 -11.45 17.77
C ALA A 230 10.57 -10.78 17.57
N GLU A 231 11.29 -11.16 16.52
CA GLU A 231 12.59 -10.57 16.18
C GLU A 231 12.45 -9.10 15.77
N ALA A 232 11.36 -8.76 15.03
CA ALA A 232 11.07 -7.38 14.67
C ALA A 232 10.77 -6.51 15.93
N LYS A 233 10.06 -7.05 16.92
CA LYS A 233 9.86 -6.40 18.23
C LYS A 233 11.18 -6.19 18.96
N ASP A 234 12.08 -7.17 18.90
CA ASP A 234 13.41 -7.09 19.53
C ASP A 234 14.29 -6.00 18.91
N LEU A 235 14.27 -5.84 17.57
CA LEU A 235 14.97 -4.73 16.89
C LEU A 235 14.47 -3.35 17.34
N ILE A 236 13.16 -3.20 17.57
CA ILE A 236 12.59 -1.96 18.10
C ILE A 236 13.03 -1.71 19.53
N ASN A 237 12.95 -2.73 20.40
CA ASN A 237 13.33 -2.63 21.82
C ASN A 237 14.82 -2.31 22.00
N LYS A 238 15.68 -2.87 21.15
CA LYS A 238 17.14 -2.62 21.14
C LYS A 238 17.52 -1.31 20.44
N LYS A 239 16.53 -0.51 19.98
CA LYS A 239 16.75 0.75 19.25
C LYS A 239 17.64 0.61 18.01
N ILE A 240 17.62 -0.57 17.36
CA ILE A 240 18.30 -0.81 16.08
C ILE A 240 17.48 -0.18 14.94
N VAL A 241 16.16 -0.16 15.09
CA VAL A 241 15.22 0.47 14.17
C VAL A 241 14.69 1.76 14.79
N GLU A 242 14.67 2.84 13.99
CA GLU A 242 14.31 4.18 14.44
C GLU A 242 13.30 4.87 13.51
N GLY A 243 12.78 6.00 13.96
CA GLY A 243 11.97 6.93 13.16
C GLY A 243 10.73 6.29 12.56
N GLY A 244 10.48 6.57 11.27
CA GLY A 244 9.31 6.11 10.53
C GLY A 244 9.25 4.59 10.29
N MET A 245 10.35 3.84 10.53
CA MET A 245 10.34 2.39 10.41
C MET A 245 9.63 1.73 11.60
N ILE A 246 9.68 2.33 12.80
CA ILE A 246 9.00 1.80 13.99
C ILE A 246 7.49 1.61 13.77
N PRO A 247 6.69 2.64 13.42
CA PRO A 247 5.27 2.46 13.18
C PRO A 247 4.99 1.49 12.02
N LYS A 248 5.86 1.44 11.02
CA LYS A 248 5.75 0.50 9.90
C LYS A 248 5.90 -0.95 10.35
N LEU A 249 6.90 -1.25 11.18
CA LEU A 249 7.07 -2.59 11.77
C LEU A 249 5.92 -2.95 12.72
N LEU A 250 5.48 -2.02 13.58
CA LEU A 250 4.36 -2.28 14.48
C LEU A 250 3.07 -2.60 13.72
N ASN A 251 2.75 -1.86 12.65
CA ASN A 251 1.62 -2.18 11.78
C ASN A 251 1.78 -3.54 11.07
N SER A 252 3.01 -3.89 10.68
CA SER A 252 3.31 -5.18 10.03
C SER A 252 3.12 -6.34 11.00
N ILE A 253 3.63 -6.22 12.22
CA ILE A 253 3.49 -7.21 13.29
C ILE A 253 2.00 -7.43 13.60
N ASP A 254 1.26 -6.34 13.84
CA ASP A 254 -0.18 -6.40 14.10
C ASP A 254 -0.95 -7.07 12.94
N ALA A 255 -0.58 -6.77 11.69
CA ALA A 255 -1.21 -7.40 10.52
C ALA A 255 -0.96 -8.92 10.49
N ILE A 256 0.27 -9.38 10.75
CA ILE A 256 0.63 -10.80 10.79
C ILE A 256 -0.07 -11.53 11.95
N GLU A 257 -0.09 -10.93 13.13
CA GLU A 257 -0.75 -11.50 14.31
C GLU A 257 -2.26 -11.66 14.10
N ASN A 258 -2.86 -10.81 13.26
CA ASN A 258 -4.29 -10.81 12.92
C ASN A 258 -4.62 -11.44 11.56
N GLY A 259 -3.77 -12.32 11.02
CA GLY A 259 -4.13 -13.26 9.96
C GLY A 259 -3.64 -12.92 8.55
N VAL A 260 -2.90 -11.82 8.36
CA VAL A 260 -2.16 -11.58 7.11
C VAL A 260 -1.01 -12.59 7.01
N LYS A 261 -0.86 -13.27 5.88
CA LYS A 261 0.13 -14.37 5.74
C LYS A 261 1.57 -13.88 5.56
N GLY A 262 1.76 -12.64 5.11
CA GLY A 262 3.07 -12.01 5.00
C GLY A 262 2.96 -10.53 4.70
N VAL A 263 3.79 -9.72 5.36
CA VAL A 263 3.96 -8.30 5.07
C VAL A 263 5.36 -8.10 4.52
N VAL A 264 5.49 -7.36 3.43
CA VAL A 264 6.80 -7.07 2.84
C VAL A 264 7.01 -5.57 2.76
N ILE A 265 8.13 -5.11 3.28
CA ILE A 265 8.59 -3.73 3.15
C ILE A 265 9.53 -3.68 1.96
N ILE A 266 9.15 -2.95 0.90
CA ILE A 266 9.88 -2.87 -0.37
C ILE A 266 10.27 -1.44 -0.74
N ASP A 267 11.37 -1.30 -1.48
CA ASP A 267 11.81 -0.01 -2.02
C ASP A 267 10.99 0.38 -3.24
N GLY A 268 10.13 1.39 -3.08
CA GLY A 268 9.33 1.91 -4.18
C GLY A 268 10.13 2.66 -5.27
N ARG A 269 11.41 2.98 -5.00
CA ARG A 269 12.31 3.61 -5.99
C ARG A 269 12.95 2.57 -6.94
N LYS A 270 12.93 1.29 -6.56
CA LYS A 270 13.45 0.21 -7.39
C LYS A 270 12.41 -0.15 -8.44
N LEU A 271 12.82 -0.13 -9.70
CA LEU A 271 11.93 -0.47 -10.82
C LEU A 271 11.38 -1.89 -10.64
N HIS A 272 10.09 -2.03 -10.90
CA HIS A 272 9.39 -3.31 -10.86
C HIS A 272 9.53 -4.08 -9.55
N SER A 273 9.74 -3.39 -8.42
CA SER A 273 9.89 -4.02 -7.09
C SER A 273 8.69 -4.89 -6.70
N ILE A 274 7.49 -4.55 -7.15
CA ILE A 274 6.29 -5.37 -6.95
C ILE A 274 6.41 -6.68 -7.71
N LEU A 275 6.84 -6.66 -8.97
CA LEU A 275 6.99 -7.88 -9.78
C LEU A 275 8.11 -8.77 -9.22
N TYR A 276 9.22 -8.18 -8.76
CA TYR A 276 10.29 -8.93 -8.08
C TYR A 276 9.79 -9.62 -6.82
N GLU A 277 9.00 -8.92 -5.99
CA GLU A 277 8.44 -9.54 -4.78
C GLU A 277 7.48 -10.69 -5.09
N ILE A 278 6.67 -10.55 -6.12
CA ILE A 278 5.62 -11.52 -6.42
C ILE A 278 6.13 -12.70 -7.27
N PHE A 279 7.08 -12.47 -8.17
CA PHE A 279 7.50 -13.41 -9.21
C PHE A 279 8.96 -13.85 -9.11
N SER A 280 9.66 -13.61 -8.00
CA SER A 280 10.98 -14.19 -7.76
C SER A 280 11.08 -14.88 -6.40
N ASP A 281 12.02 -15.79 -6.27
CA ASP A 281 12.32 -16.46 -4.99
C ASP A 281 13.12 -15.56 -4.05
N GLU A 282 13.85 -14.58 -4.59
CA GLU A 282 14.68 -13.64 -3.83
C GLU A 282 13.86 -12.55 -3.12
N GLY A 283 12.68 -12.21 -3.66
CA GLY A 283 11.86 -11.10 -3.19
C GLY A 283 12.47 -9.73 -3.51
N ALA A 284 11.91 -8.66 -2.92
CA ALA A 284 12.31 -7.28 -3.20
C ALA A 284 12.62 -6.45 -1.95
N GLY A 285 12.58 -7.04 -0.75
CA GLY A 285 12.76 -6.29 0.48
C GLY A 285 12.81 -7.18 1.73
N THR A 286 12.17 -6.73 2.81
CA THR A 286 12.07 -7.51 4.06
C THR A 286 10.69 -8.13 4.20
N LEU A 287 10.61 -9.45 4.20
CA LEU A 287 9.40 -10.22 4.49
C LEU A 287 9.25 -10.42 6.01
N ILE A 288 8.10 -10.01 6.54
CA ILE A 288 7.69 -10.31 7.91
C ILE A 288 6.62 -11.40 7.85
N ARG A 289 6.86 -12.54 8.48
CA ARG A 289 5.88 -13.65 8.59
C ARG A 289 6.09 -14.49 9.87
N LYS A 290 5.09 -15.32 10.22
CA LYS A 290 5.21 -16.31 11.31
C LYS A 290 6.20 -17.40 10.98
#